data_105f34f85a23b1c2d20d993a441a86a5
#
_entry.id   105f34f85a23b1c2d20d993a441a86a5
#
_cell.length_a   1.000
_cell.length_b   1.000
_cell.length_c   1.000
_cell.angle_alpha   90.00
_cell.angle_beta   90.00
_cell.angle_gamma   90.00
#
_symmetry.space_group_name_H-M   'P 1'
#
loop_
_entity.id
_entity.type
_entity.pdbx_description
1 polymer ?
#
loop_
_entity_poly.entity_id
_entity_poly.type
_entity_poly.pdbx_seq_one_letter_code
_entity_poly.pdbx_strand_id
1 'polypeptide(L)'
;MADMPEFESDMHRTAVAQLDRVAERLHLDHDTHIRLRYPRRALVVSIPVRMDNGHTEVFMGYRVHHNTALGPTKGGLRYDADVNMSEVTALAMLMTWKCALMGLPYGGAKGGVRCAPRSMSKRELESLTRRYTTEIMLFIGPDLDIPAPDLGTDEQTMAWVMDTYSMTQGRSVPGVVTGKPILVGGSAGRREATGRGIVYVLYQALHSLNEELKGKTVVVQGFGNVGGTASRILWRDGAIVQGVSDYKGGIWNSRGLDIRRLEEHERESGSVVGFPGADAISNADILEQPCDILVPAAIGSQIREDNASRIRAHIVVEGANGPTTPEADAILHSRGIMVIPDILANGGGVVVSYFEWVQGLQFYFWQEAEIIARLQEIMTRAFTRVWNASRKEGVDLRTAALMEGVRRVADAHQIRGLYP
;
A
#
# COMPACT_ATOMS: atom_id res chain seq x y z
N MET A 1 17.10 27.76 1.53
CA MET A 1 17.25 26.32 1.74
C MET A 1 17.87 25.74 0.49
N ALA A 2 18.87 24.89 0.62
CA ALA A 2 19.44 24.25 -0.58
C ALA A 2 18.39 23.32 -1.16
N ASP A 3 17.94 23.61 -2.38
CA ASP A 3 17.17 22.68 -3.17
C ASP A 3 18.04 21.43 -3.37
N MET A 4 17.51 20.27 -3.05
CA MET A 4 18.16 18.99 -3.34
C MET A 4 17.65 18.50 -4.69
N PRO A 5 18.35 18.77 -5.80
CA PRO A 5 17.88 18.47 -7.14
C PRO A 5 17.62 16.96 -7.39
N GLU A 6 18.19 16.08 -6.55
CA GLU A 6 17.92 14.65 -6.58
C GLU A 6 16.50 14.26 -6.14
N PHE A 7 15.71 15.18 -5.58
CA PHE A 7 14.35 14.94 -5.07
C PHE A 7 13.26 15.73 -5.81
N GLU A 8 13.38 15.86 -7.13
CA GLU A 8 12.49 16.71 -7.95
C GLU A 8 11.34 15.98 -8.67
N SER A 9 11.02 14.73 -8.36
CA SER A 9 9.88 14.06 -8.99
C SER A 9 8.53 14.69 -8.57
N ASP A 10 7.53 14.63 -9.45
CA ASP A 10 6.18 15.09 -9.15
C ASP A 10 5.60 14.41 -7.90
N MET A 11 5.90 13.12 -7.74
CA MET A 11 5.48 12.36 -6.57
C MET A 11 6.10 12.91 -5.28
N HIS A 12 7.39 13.27 -5.30
CA HIS A 12 8.06 13.84 -4.13
C HIS A 12 7.51 15.23 -3.80
N ARG A 13 7.36 16.09 -4.82
CA ARG A 13 6.74 17.42 -4.62
C ARG A 13 5.35 17.31 -4.02
N THR A 14 4.54 16.36 -4.50
CA THR A 14 3.19 16.11 -3.95
C THR A 14 3.22 15.63 -2.51
N ALA A 15 4.10 14.69 -2.16
CA ALA A 15 4.23 14.17 -0.79
C ALA A 15 4.68 15.27 0.19
N VAL A 16 5.64 16.11 -0.23
CA VAL A 16 6.10 17.25 0.57
C VAL A 16 4.99 18.29 0.73
N ALA A 17 4.28 18.65 -0.33
CA ALA A 17 3.17 19.60 -0.25
C ALA A 17 2.01 19.10 0.65
N GLN A 18 1.77 17.80 0.69
CA GLN A 18 0.83 17.20 1.64
C GLN A 18 1.32 17.34 3.08
N LEU A 19 2.59 17.07 3.35
CA LEU A 19 3.20 17.27 4.66
C LEU A 19 3.14 18.73 5.09
N ASP A 20 3.52 19.67 4.21
CA ASP A 20 3.55 21.11 4.52
C ASP A 20 2.16 21.61 4.95
N ARG A 21 1.10 21.24 4.22
CA ARG A 21 -0.29 21.57 4.57
C ARG A 21 -0.73 20.99 5.92
N VAL A 22 -0.32 19.77 6.20
CA VAL A 22 -0.64 19.10 7.47
C VAL A 22 0.16 19.70 8.63
N ALA A 23 1.44 20.02 8.43
CA ALA A 23 2.28 20.67 9.42
C ALA A 23 1.73 22.04 9.86
N GLU A 24 1.22 22.84 8.90
CA GLU A 24 0.54 24.10 9.18
C GLU A 24 -0.70 23.89 10.05
N ARG A 25 -1.57 22.95 9.69
CA ARG A 25 -2.79 22.62 10.46
C ARG A 25 -2.52 22.08 11.85
N LEU A 26 -1.44 21.35 12.02
CA LEU A 26 -1.01 20.81 13.30
C LEU A 26 -0.22 21.83 14.13
N HIS A 27 0.06 23.02 13.59
CA HIS A 27 0.90 24.04 14.20
C HIS A 27 2.26 23.49 14.64
N LEU A 28 2.87 22.64 13.79
CA LEU A 28 4.18 22.08 14.09
C LEU A 28 5.25 23.21 14.12
N ASP A 29 6.14 23.14 15.10
CA ASP A 29 7.30 24.01 15.11
C ASP A 29 8.22 23.74 13.89
N HIS A 30 9.02 24.74 13.53
CA HIS A 30 9.89 24.69 12.36
C HIS A 30 10.86 23.49 12.40
N ASP A 31 11.45 23.22 13.55
CA ASP A 31 12.47 22.18 13.69
C ASP A 31 11.87 20.77 13.55
N THR A 32 10.71 20.55 14.10
CA THR A 32 9.95 19.31 13.91
C THR A 32 9.53 19.15 12.44
N HIS A 33 8.97 20.21 11.82
CA HIS A 33 8.54 20.17 10.42
C HIS A 33 9.69 19.84 9.47
N ILE A 34 10.85 20.52 9.62
CA ILE A 34 12.01 20.29 8.75
C ILE A 34 12.54 18.86 8.88
N ARG A 35 12.55 18.28 10.09
CA ARG A 35 12.99 16.91 10.35
C ARG A 35 12.06 15.87 9.72
N LEU A 36 10.78 16.17 9.56
CA LEU A 36 9.81 15.30 8.92
C LEU A 36 9.87 15.37 7.38
N ARG A 37 10.47 16.39 6.83
CA ARG A 37 10.55 16.65 5.39
C ARG A 37 11.67 15.87 4.71
N TYR A 38 12.76 15.59 5.43
CA TYR A 38 13.95 14.97 4.87
C TYR A 38 14.12 13.52 5.32
N PRO A 39 14.60 12.64 4.42
CA PRO A 39 14.92 11.27 4.81
C PRO A 39 16.14 11.26 5.73
N ARG A 40 16.14 10.36 6.70
CA ARG A 40 17.26 10.19 7.62
C ARG A 40 18.50 9.62 6.94
N ARG A 41 18.31 8.72 5.98
CA ARG A 41 19.40 8.05 5.24
C ARG A 41 18.93 7.66 3.87
N ALA A 42 19.83 7.74 2.89
CA ALA A 42 19.64 7.24 1.54
C ALA A 42 20.91 6.51 1.09
N LEU A 43 20.72 5.37 0.43
CA LEU A 43 21.79 4.55 -0.12
C LEU A 43 21.54 4.33 -1.59
N VAL A 44 22.57 4.53 -2.40
CA VAL A 44 22.62 4.17 -3.82
C VAL A 44 23.68 3.11 -3.99
N VAL A 45 23.36 2.03 -4.70
CA VAL A 45 24.27 0.91 -4.93
C VAL A 45 24.33 0.51 -6.40
N SER A 46 25.50 0.07 -6.84
CA SER A 46 25.74 -0.54 -8.13
C SER A 46 25.63 -2.06 -8.01
N ILE A 47 24.85 -2.68 -8.89
CA ILE A 47 24.49 -4.11 -8.84
C ILE A 47 24.96 -4.79 -10.13
N PRO A 48 26.20 -5.28 -10.22
CA PRO A 48 26.65 -6.06 -11.37
C PRO A 48 26.04 -7.47 -11.35
N VAL A 49 25.41 -7.86 -12.46
CA VAL A 49 24.76 -9.16 -12.64
C VAL A 49 25.28 -9.82 -13.91
N ARG A 50 25.64 -11.12 -13.81
CA ARG A 50 25.94 -11.93 -14.99
C ARG A 50 24.66 -12.38 -15.65
N MET A 51 24.37 -11.87 -16.83
CA MET A 51 23.18 -12.20 -17.60
C MET A 51 23.31 -13.57 -18.28
N ASP A 52 22.17 -14.15 -18.69
CA ASP A 52 22.12 -15.46 -19.34
C ASP A 52 22.86 -15.49 -20.69
N ASN A 53 22.98 -14.34 -21.36
CA ASN A 53 23.78 -14.17 -22.57
C ASN A 53 25.30 -14.16 -22.32
N GLY A 54 25.73 -14.26 -21.06
CA GLY A 54 27.14 -14.28 -20.67
C GLY A 54 27.80 -12.93 -20.46
N HIS A 55 27.12 -11.81 -20.74
CA HIS A 55 27.62 -10.46 -20.44
C HIS A 55 27.25 -10.01 -19.04
N THR A 56 27.95 -9.01 -18.52
CA THR A 56 27.64 -8.39 -17.24
C THR A 56 26.88 -7.10 -17.51
N GLU A 57 25.69 -6.98 -16.89
CA GLU A 57 24.96 -5.72 -16.81
C GLU A 57 25.05 -5.14 -15.40
N VAL A 58 24.98 -3.80 -15.32
CA VAL A 58 25.06 -3.10 -14.03
C VAL A 58 23.76 -2.33 -13.82
N PHE A 59 23.06 -2.69 -12.77
CA PHE A 59 21.80 -2.05 -12.38
C PHE A 59 22.05 -1.08 -11.22
N MET A 60 21.17 -0.06 -11.11
CA MET A 60 21.18 0.88 -9.99
C MET A 60 20.13 0.49 -8.97
N GLY A 61 20.54 0.35 -7.71
CA GLY A 61 19.67 0.07 -6.57
C GLY A 61 19.63 1.23 -5.58
N TYR A 62 18.48 1.36 -4.91
CA TYR A 62 18.20 2.43 -3.95
C TYR A 62 17.59 1.84 -2.69
N ARG A 63 17.97 2.36 -1.49
CA ARG A 63 17.26 2.13 -0.23
C ARG A 63 17.23 3.41 0.58
N VAL A 64 16.03 3.85 0.98
CA VAL A 64 15.81 5.08 1.74
C VAL A 64 15.12 4.76 3.05
N HIS A 65 15.68 5.25 4.16
CA HIS A 65 15.05 5.30 5.48
C HIS A 65 14.56 6.72 5.72
N HIS A 66 13.25 6.93 5.68
CA HIS A 66 12.70 8.26 5.88
C HIS A 66 12.74 8.66 7.35
N ASN A 67 12.19 7.86 8.24
CA ASN A 67 12.07 8.21 9.67
C ASN A 67 12.19 6.96 10.55
N THR A 68 12.76 7.10 11.74
CA THR A 68 12.97 6.01 12.72
C THR A 68 12.47 6.38 14.12
N ALA A 69 11.66 7.43 14.25
CA ALA A 69 11.20 7.88 15.56
C ALA A 69 10.35 6.84 16.28
N LEU A 70 9.55 6.07 15.53
CA LEU A 70 8.66 5.04 16.07
C LEU A 70 9.30 3.64 16.16
N GLY A 71 10.43 3.40 15.50
CA GLY A 71 11.10 2.09 15.50
C GLY A 71 11.88 1.81 14.21
N PRO A 72 12.17 0.54 13.91
CA PRO A 72 12.84 0.15 12.69
C PRO A 72 12.03 0.58 11.47
N THR A 73 12.69 0.79 10.35
CA THR A 73 11.99 1.20 9.13
C THR A 73 11.34 0.03 8.41
N LYS A 74 10.25 0.30 7.69
CA LYS A 74 9.48 -0.71 6.96
C LYS A 74 9.07 -0.19 5.59
N GLY A 75 9.27 -1.00 4.53
CA GLY A 75 8.78 -0.64 3.21
C GLY A 75 9.21 -1.59 2.10
N GLY A 76 8.48 -1.55 0.98
CA GLY A 76 8.64 -2.45 -0.16
C GLY A 76 9.93 -2.26 -0.95
N LEU A 77 10.28 -3.29 -1.73
CA LEU A 77 11.30 -3.27 -2.77
C LEU A 77 10.59 -3.26 -4.14
N ARG A 78 10.82 -2.23 -4.92
CA ARG A 78 10.23 -2.07 -6.26
C ARG A 78 11.25 -2.40 -7.34
N TYR A 79 10.87 -3.26 -8.29
CA TYR A 79 11.64 -3.49 -9.51
C TYR A 79 10.87 -2.93 -10.69
N ASP A 80 11.38 -1.84 -11.24
CA ASP A 80 10.75 -1.16 -12.37
C ASP A 80 11.80 -0.30 -13.13
N ALA A 81 11.55 -0.07 -14.42
CA ALA A 81 12.45 0.71 -15.28
C ALA A 81 12.57 2.19 -14.86
N ASP A 82 11.55 2.73 -14.20
CA ASP A 82 11.47 4.14 -13.82
C ASP A 82 11.92 4.42 -12.37
N VAL A 83 12.30 3.38 -11.61
CA VAL A 83 12.79 3.53 -10.23
C VAL A 83 13.95 4.54 -10.16
N ASN A 84 13.79 5.54 -9.32
CA ASN A 84 14.77 6.57 -9.06
C ASN A 84 14.75 7.02 -7.59
N MET A 85 15.78 7.76 -7.16
CA MET A 85 15.93 8.19 -5.77
C MET A 85 14.76 9.05 -5.28
N SER A 86 14.27 9.97 -6.10
CA SER A 86 13.20 10.88 -5.71
C SER A 86 11.88 10.16 -5.45
N GLU A 87 11.49 9.22 -6.34
CA GLU A 87 10.31 8.37 -6.16
C GLU A 87 10.43 7.51 -4.90
N VAL A 88 11.58 6.84 -4.72
CA VAL A 88 11.82 5.99 -3.54
C VAL A 88 11.73 6.80 -2.24
N THR A 89 12.23 8.05 -2.24
CA THR A 89 12.14 8.95 -1.09
C THR A 89 10.70 9.33 -0.77
N ALA A 90 9.91 9.72 -1.77
CA ALA A 90 8.49 10.02 -1.60
C ALA A 90 7.72 8.82 -1.02
N LEU A 91 7.95 7.64 -1.58
CA LEU A 91 7.29 6.42 -1.10
C LEU A 91 7.74 6.03 0.33
N ALA A 92 8.99 6.28 0.71
CA ALA A 92 9.47 6.07 2.08
C ALA A 92 8.80 7.04 3.07
N MET A 93 8.59 8.31 2.68
CA MET A 93 7.83 9.29 3.45
C MET A 93 6.37 8.83 3.66
N LEU A 94 5.68 8.43 2.60
CA LEU A 94 4.30 7.93 2.69
C LEU A 94 4.20 6.66 3.56
N MET A 95 5.20 5.79 3.53
CA MET A 95 5.26 4.62 4.42
C MET A 95 5.39 5.01 5.89
N THR A 96 6.10 6.11 6.23
CA THR A 96 6.17 6.62 7.60
C THR A 96 4.78 6.97 8.11
N TRP A 97 4.02 7.74 7.34
CA TRP A 97 2.67 8.16 7.74
C TRP A 97 1.71 6.97 7.82
N LYS A 98 1.80 6.03 6.88
CA LYS A 98 0.97 4.82 6.88
C LYS A 98 1.22 3.95 8.11
N CYS A 99 2.49 3.67 8.45
CA CYS A 99 2.83 2.88 9.63
C CYS A 99 2.38 3.57 10.93
N ALA A 100 2.59 4.88 11.02
CA ALA A 100 2.17 5.69 12.17
C ALA A 100 0.64 5.69 12.33
N LEU A 101 -0.11 5.89 11.23
CA LEU A 101 -1.57 5.86 11.21
C LEU A 101 -2.12 4.52 11.68
N MET A 102 -1.54 3.40 11.25
CA MET A 102 -1.94 2.05 11.71
C MET A 102 -1.54 1.76 13.15
N GLY A 103 -0.77 2.63 13.79
CA GLY A 103 -0.32 2.42 15.17
C GLY A 103 0.84 1.44 15.29
N LEU A 104 1.55 1.17 14.22
CA LEU A 104 2.65 0.21 14.19
C LEU A 104 3.95 0.82 14.72
N PRO A 105 4.85 0.01 15.32
CA PRO A 105 6.13 0.47 15.84
C PRO A 105 7.18 0.54 14.72
N TYR A 106 6.85 1.22 13.62
CA TYR A 106 7.71 1.34 12.46
C TYR A 106 7.88 2.78 12.01
N GLY A 107 9.10 3.09 11.56
CA GLY A 107 9.31 4.16 10.63
C GLY A 107 9.02 3.74 9.19
N GLY A 108 9.28 4.64 8.23
CA GLY A 108 9.10 4.37 6.81
C GLY A 108 10.40 4.18 6.06
N ALA A 109 10.41 3.19 5.19
CA ALA A 109 11.45 2.97 4.20
C ALA A 109 10.86 2.64 2.84
N LYS A 110 11.69 2.74 1.83
CA LYS A 110 11.43 2.23 0.49
C LYS A 110 12.75 1.88 -0.19
N GLY A 111 12.71 0.93 -1.07
CA GLY A 111 13.86 0.61 -1.92
C GLY A 111 13.41 0.11 -3.28
N GLY A 112 14.39 -0.18 -4.12
CA GLY A 112 14.13 -0.77 -5.40
C GLY A 112 15.35 -0.82 -6.29
N VAL A 113 15.19 -1.47 -7.42
CA VAL A 113 16.21 -1.58 -8.45
C VAL A 113 15.61 -1.10 -9.77
N ARG A 114 16.35 -0.25 -10.46
CA ARG A 114 16.01 0.20 -11.80
C ARG A 114 16.29 -0.92 -12.79
N CYS A 115 15.28 -1.68 -13.18
CA CYS A 115 15.37 -2.80 -14.09
C CYS A 115 14.03 -3.06 -14.77
N ALA A 116 14.02 -3.91 -15.80
CA ALA A 116 12.80 -4.36 -16.49
C ALA A 116 12.51 -5.84 -16.11
N PRO A 117 11.88 -6.14 -14.97
CA PRO A 117 11.80 -7.49 -14.43
C PRO A 117 11.07 -8.47 -15.36
N ARG A 118 10.13 -7.98 -16.18
CA ARG A 118 9.37 -8.83 -17.13
C ARG A 118 10.21 -9.35 -18.29
N SER A 119 11.35 -8.71 -18.59
CA SER A 119 12.29 -9.13 -19.65
C SER A 119 13.44 -9.98 -19.13
N MET A 120 13.52 -10.16 -17.79
CA MET A 120 14.57 -10.93 -17.14
C MET A 120 14.13 -12.37 -16.87
N SER A 121 15.06 -13.32 -16.99
CA SER A 121 14.82 -14.69 -16.57
C SER A 121 14.72 -14.79 -15.04
N LYS A 122 14.12 -15.87 -14.53
CA LYS A 122 14.07 -16.14 -13.09
C LYS A 122 15.46 -16.18 -12.46
N ARG A 123 16.47 -16.73 -13.18
CA ARG A 123 17.85 -16.81 -12.72
C ARG A 123 18.50 -15.43 -12.63
N GLU A 124 18.26 -14.58 -13.61
CA GLU A 124 18.75 -13.20 -13.62
C GLU A 124 18.11 -12.39 -12.48
N LEU A 125 16.79 -12.52 -12.25
CA LEU A 125 16.10 -11.87 -11.15
C LEU A 125 16.60 -12.37 -9.78
N GLU A 126 16.88 -13.67 -9.64
CA GLU A 126 17.49 -14.21 -8.42
C GLU A 126 18.87 -13.61 -8.19
N SER A 127 19.72 -13.60 -9.21
CA SER A 127 21.08 -13.04 -9.13
C SER A 127 21.06 -11.56 -8.78
N LEU A 128 20.17 -10.79 -9.42
CA LEU A 128 19.93 -9.37 -9.14
C LEU A 128 19.53 -9.16 -7.67
N THR A 129 18.53 -9.92 -7.21
CA THR A 129 17.99 -9.79 -5.85
C THR A 129 19.04 -10.15 -4.79
N ARG A 130 19.76 -11.24 -4.97
CA ARG A 130 20.81 -11.65 -4.04
C ARG A 130 21.95 -10.64 -4.00
N ARG A 131 22.37 -10.13 -5.15
CA ARG A 131 23.41 -9.10 -5.22
C ARG A 131 22.93 -7.80 -4.58
N TYR A 132 21.72 -7.32 -4.91
CA TYR A 132 21.15 -6.13 -4.28
C TYR A 132 21.05 -6.29 -2.75
N THR A 133 20.59 -7.44 -2.26
CA THR A 133 20.51 -7.74 -0.82
C THR A 133 21.89 -7.64 -0.15
N THR A 134 22.92 -8.14 -0.80
CA THR A 134 24.30 -8.04 -0.30
C THR A 134 24.76 -6.58 -0.19
N GLU A 135 24.47 -5.76 -1.20
CA GLU A 135 24.88 -4.35 -1.20
C GLU A 135 24.15 -3.51 -0.14
N ILE A 136 22.90 -3.82 0.16
CA ILE A 136 22.12 -3.09 1.19
C ILE A 136 22.18 -3.75 2.57
N MET A 137 22.97 -4.80 2.78
CA MET A 137 22.95 -5.63 3.97
C MET A 137 23.21 -4.87 5.28
N LEU A 138 24.04 -3.83 5.25
CA LEU A 138 24.30 -2.95 6.40
C LEU A 138 23.15 -2.00 6.71
N PHE A 139 22.18 -1.90 5.79
CA PHE A 139 21.02 -1.01 5.91
C PHE A 139 19.75 -1.76 6.34
N ILE A 140 19.69 -3.09 6.14
CA ILE A 140 18.53 -3.91 6.47
C ILE A 140 18.80 -4.80 7.68
N GLY A 141 17.74 -5.26 8.32
CA GLY A 141 17.83 -6.16 9.47
C GLY A 141 16.54 -6.15 10.28
N PRO A 142 16.28 -7.19 11.06
CA PRO A 142 15.03 -7.31 11.82
C PRO A 142 14.81 -6.17 12.82
N ASP A 143 15.87 -5.53 13.31
CA ASP A 143 15.81 -4.42 14.27
C ASP A 143 16.14 -3.05 13.64
N LEU A 144 16.44 -3.03 12.33
CA LEU A 144 16.91 -1.82 11.64
C LEU A 144 15.95 -1.38 10.54
N ASP A 145 15.68 -2.27 9.58
CA ASP A 145 14.87 -2.00 8.40
C ASP A 145 14.37 -3.29 7.78
N ILE A 146 13.06 -3.42 7.61
CA ILE A 146 12.40 -4.64 7.17
C ILE A 146 11.80 -4.45 5.77
N PRO A 147 12.43 -4.96 4.70
CA PRO A 147 11.86 -4.96 3.36
C PRO A 147 10.57 -5.77 3.24
N ALA A 148 9.84 -5.55 2.16
CA ALA A 148 8.61 -6.25 1.79
C ALA A 148 8.45 -6.27 0.27
N PRO A 149 7.50 -7.03 -0.30
CA PRO A 149 7.21 -6.95 -1.74
C PRO A 149 6.58 -5.62 -2.14
N ASP A 150 6.79 -5.24 -3.38
CA ASP A 150 6.13 -4.13 -4.08
C ASP A 150 6.05 -4.45 -5.59
N LEU A 151 5.77 -3.47 -6.42
CA LEU A 151 5.73 -3.63 -7.88
C LEU A 151 6.99 -4.35 -8.38
N GLY A 152 6.82 -5.37 -9.21
CA GLY A 152 7.89 -6.14 -9.81
C GLY A 152 8.61 -7.12 -8.87
N THR A 153 8.17 -7.27 -7.61
CA THR A 153 8.69 -8.25 -6.66
C THR A 153 7.54 -9.04 -6.02
N ASP A 154 7.85 -10.23 -5.53
CA ASP A 154 6.89 -11.19 -5.02
C ASP A 154 7.40 -11.97 -3.78
N GLU A 155 6.65 -12.97 -3.36
CA GLU A 155 7.01 -13.85 -2.25
C GLU A 155 8.34 -14.59 -2.51
N GLN A 156 8.62 -14.99 -3.75
CA GLN A 156 9.87 -15.66 -4.12
C GLN A 156 11.07 -14.71 -3.99
N THR A 157 10.91 -13.46 -4.42
CA THR A 157 11.91 -12.41 -4.25
C THR A 157 12.25 -12.22 -2.78
N MET A 158 11.23 -12.20 -1.91
CA MET A 158 11.42 -12.06 -0.45
C MET A 158 12.11 -13.28 0.16
N ALA A 159 11.87 -14.48 -0.37
CA ALA A 159 12.59 -15.67 0.03
C ALA A 159 14.09 -15.56 -0.31
N TRP A 160 14.47 -15.06 -1.47
CA TRP A 160 15.87 -14.82 -1.83
C TRP A 160 16.54 -13.76 -0.96
N VAL A 161 15.81 -12.67 -0.60
CA VAL A 161 16.32 -11.67 0.35
C VAL A 161 16.60 -12.30 1.71
N MET A 162 15.66 -13.06 2.27
CA MET A 162 15.81 -13.72 3.55
C MET A 162 16.99 -14.72 3.53
N ASP A 163 17.07 -15.53 2.51
CA ASP A 163 18.12 -16.55 2.37
C ASP A 163 19.50 -15.91 2.29
N THR A 164 19.67 -14.90 1.43
CA THR A 164 20.96 -14.19 1.26
C THR A 164 21.40 -13.52 2.57
N TYR A 165 20.50 -12.86 3.27
CA TYR A 165 20.79 -12.27 4.57
C TYR A 165 21.16 -13.33 5.61
N SER A 166 20.39 -14.41 5.69
CA SER A 166 20.58 -15.50 6.65
C SER A 166 21.92 -16.23 6.45
N MET A 167 22.32 -16.46 5.19
CA MET A 167 23.62 -17.08 4.87
C MET A 167 24.79 -16.25 5.41
N THR A 168 24.75 -14.95 5.28
CA THR A 168 25.80 -14.06 5.81
C THR A 168 25.80 -14.02 7.33
N GLN A 169 24.60 -14.16 7.96
CA GLN A 169 24.49 -14.20 9.44
C GLN A 169 24.82 -15.56 10.04
N GLY A 170 25.03 -16.61 9.23
CA GLY A 170 25.27 -17.98 9.68
C GLY A 170 24.10 -18.64 10.43
N ARG A 171 22.90 -18.08 10.31
CA ARG A 171 21.66 -18.57 10.93
C ARG A 171 20.44 -18.10 10.18
N SER A 172 19.29 -18.78 10.31
CA SER A 172 18.03 -18.30 9.75
C SER A 172 17.54 -17.03 10.46
N VAL A 173 17.20 -16.00 9.70
CA VAL A 173 16.70 -14.70 10.21
C VAL A 173 15.39 -14.34 9.50
N PRO A 174 14.27 -15.02 9.78
CA PRO A 174 13.01 -14.80 9.07
C PRO A 174 12.42 -13.41 9.29
N GLY A 175 12.76 -12.74 10.39
CA GLY A 175 12.30 -11.38 10.71
C GLY A 175 12.96 -10.26 9.85
N VAL A 176 13.96 -10.58 9.01
CA VAL A 176 14.62 -9.55 8.18
C VAL A 176 13.72 -8.98 7.09
N VAL A 177 12.72 -9.74 6.63
CA VAL A 177 11.85 -9.38 5.51
C VAL A 177 10.46 -9.95 5.73
N THR A 178 9.44 -9.31 5.17
CA THR A 178 8.06 -9.80 5.19
C THR A 178 7.50 -10.01 3.80
N GLY A 179 6.40 -10.76 3.68
CA GLY A 179 5.81 -11.17 2.41
C GLY A 179 6.49 -12.41 1.82
N LYS A 180 7.08 -13.24 2.67
CA LYS A 180 7.66 -14.53 2.30
C LYS A 180 6.61 -15.60 2.03
N PRO A 181 6.93 -16.66 1.29
CA PRO A 181 6.12 -17.88 1.28
C PRO A 181 5.91 -18.43 2.70
N ILE A 182 4.72 -18.98 2.97
CA ILE A 182 4.37 -19.53 4.29
C ILE A 182 5.41 -20.57 4.78
N LEU A 183 5.89 -21.41 3.87
CA LEU A 183 6.85 -22.47 4.17
C LEU A 183 8.17 -21.96 4.79
N VAL A 184 8.56 -20.73 4.47
CA VAL A 184 9.80 -20.11 4.98
C VAL A 184 9.53 -18.97 5.96
N GLY A 185 8.43 -19.03 6.68
CA GLY A 185 8.09 -18.07 7.75
C GLY A 185 7.23 -16.91 7.30
N GLY A 186 6.49 -17.03 6.20
CA GLY A 186 5.42 -16.12 5.83
C GLY A 186 4.22 -16.23 6.76
N SER A 187 3.35 -15.22 6.77
CA SER A 187 2.15 -15.20 7.61
C SER A 187 0.91 -15.63 6.83
N ALA A 188 0.08 -16.46 7.44
CA ALA A 188 -1.26 -16.75 6.96
C ALA A 188 -2.07 -15.43 6.81
N GLY A 189 -3.06 -15.43 5.91
CA GLY A 189 -3.92 -14.26 5.67
C GLY A 189 -3.24 -13.04 5.00
N ARG A 190 -1.91 -13.08 4.75
CA ARG A 190 -1.18 -11.95 4.18
C ARG A 190 -1.69 -11.56 2.78
N ARG A 191 -2.04 -12.56 1.96
CA ARG A 191 -2.50 -12.33 0.59
C ARG A 191 -3.82 -11.55 0.53
N GLU A 192 -4.72 -11.80 1.47
CA GLU A 192 -6.04 -11.17 1.54
C GLU A 192 -6.06 -9.90 2.41
N ALA A 193 -5.00 -9.62 3.15
CA ALA A 193 -4.96 -8.60 4.19
C ALA A 193 -5.39 -7.20 3.72
N THR A 194 -4.97 -6.79 2.53
CA THR A 194 -5.33 -5.47 1.97
C THR A 194 -6.82 -5.40 1.63
N GLY A 195 -7.36 -6.42 0.93
CA GLY A 195 -8.78 -6.46 0.60
C GLY A 195 -9.68 -6.55 1.85
N ARG A 196 -9.27 -7.31 2.88
CA ARG A 196 -9.96 -7.36 4.17
C ARG A 196 -9.92 -6.00 4.88
N GLY A 197 -8.77 -5.31 4.84
CA GLY A 197 -8.62 -3.97 5.41
C GLY A 197 -9.61 -2.96 4.83
N ILE A 198 -9.77 -2.96 3.49
CA ILE A 198 -10.75 -2.14 2.78
C ILE A 198 -12.16 -2.38 3.30
N VAL A 199 -12.54 -3.66 3.45
CA VAL A 199 -13.88 -4.03 3.92
C VAL A 199 -14.09 -3.60 5.37
N TYR A 200 -13.10 -3.76 6.24
CA TYR A 200 -13.23 -3.37 7.65
C TYR A 200 -13.39 -1.86 7.84
N VAL A 201 -12.65 -1.03 7.09
CA VAL A 201 -12.84 0.43 7.16
C VAL A 201 -14.17 0.86 6.55
N LEU A 202 -14.62 0.18 5.49
CA LEU A 202 -15.93 0.43 4.91
C LEU A 202 -17.07 0.13 5.90
N TYR A 203 -16.99 -1.01 6.63
CA TYR A 203 -17.98 -1.33 7.67
C TYR A 203 -18.04 -0.26 8.77
N GLN A 204 -16.88 0.26 9.16
CA GLN A 204 -16.85 1.35 10.15
C GLN A 204 -17.42 2.66 9.60
N ALA A 205 -17.19 2.94 8.32
CA ALA A 205 -17.78 4.11 7.65
C ALA A 205 -19.31 4.02 7.61
N LEU A 206 -19.84 2.89 7.15
CA LEU A 206 -21.28 2.64 7.11
C LEU A 206 -21.90 2.73 8.52
N HIS A 207 -21.28 2.10 9.52
CA HIS A 207 -21.71 2.19 10.91
C HIS A 207 -21.74 3.64 11.40
N SER A 208 -20.73 4.43 11.09
CA SER A 208 -20.65 5.86 11.47
C SER A 208 -21.69 6.75 10.78
N LEU A 209 -22.21 6.28 9.62
CA LEU A 209 -23.30 6.91 8.88
C LEU A 209 -24.69 6.37 9.29
N ASN A 210 -24.78 5.40 10.20
CA ASN A 210 -25.99 4.63 10.54
C ASN A 210 -26.58 3.92 9.31
N GLU A 211 -25.72 3.36 8.45
CA GLU A 211 -26.08 2.62 7.24
C GLU A 211 -25.64 1.16 7.34
N GLU A 212 -26.35 0.28 6.64
CA GLU A 212 -26.04 -1.14 6.54
C GLU A 212 -25.43 -1.48 5.17
N LEU A 213 -24.56 -2.48 5.12
CA LEU A 213 -23.98 -2.98 3.86
C LEU A 213 -25.01 -3.72 2.98
N LYS A 214 -25.94 -4.45 3.63
CA LYS A 214 -26.86 -5.32 2.93
C LYS A 214 -27.70 -4.55 1.90
N GLY A 215 -27.65 -5.01 0.66
CA GLY A 215 -28.35 -4.38 -0.48
C GLY A 215 -27.64 -3.18 -1.11
N LYS A 216 -26.52 -2.68 -0.52
CA LYS A 216 -25.71 -1.64 -1.17
C LYS A 216 -25.10 -2.14 -2.46
N THR A 217 -25.13 -1.29 -3.48
CA THR A 217 -24.52 -1.55 -4.78
C THR A 217 -23.04 -1.21 -4.78
N VAL A 218 -22.22 -2.11 -5.34
CA VAL A 218 -20.77 -1.98 -5.31
C VAL A 218 -20.20 -2.13 -6.72
N VAL A 219 -19.21 -1.27 -7.03
CA VAL A 219 -18.37 -1.37 -8.22
C VAL A 219 -16.92 -1.49 -7.79
N VAL A 220 -16.16 -2.42 -8.38
CA VAL A 220 -14.75 -2.65 -8.07
C VAL A 220 -13.92 -2.59 -9.35
N GLN A 221 -13.01 -1.61 -9.44
CA GLN A 221 -12.02 -1.57 -10.51
C GLN A 221 -10.78 -2.35 -10.09
N GLY A 222 -10.46 -3.41 -10.83
CA GLY A 222 -9.36 -4.33 -10.52
C GLY A 222 -9.84 -5.57 -9.77
N PHE A 223 -9.66 -6.75 -10.37
CA PHE A 223 -10.07 -8.04 -9.79
C PHE A 223 -8.89 -8.93 -9.38
N GLY A 224 -7.75 -8.30 -9.00
CA GLY A 224 -6.60 -8.98 -8.43
C GLY A 224 -6.77 -9.28 -6.93
N ASN A 225 -5.65 -9.54 -6.24
CA ASN A 225 -5.65 -9.90 -4.80
C ASN A 225 -6.46 -8.94 -3.92
N VAL A 226 -6.44 -7.65 -4.20
CA VAL A 226 -7.11 -6.62 -3.40
C VAL A 226 -8.60 -6.55 -3.73
N GLY A 227 -8.91 -6.24 -4.99
CA GLY A 227 -10.30 -6.06 -5.42
C GLY A 227 -11.10 -7.35 -5.43
N GLY A 228 -10.51 -8.49 -5.84
CA GLY A 228 -11.16 -9.80 -5.79
C GLY A 228 -11.51 -10.21 -4.35
N THR A 229 -10.58 -10.04 -3.41
CA THR A 229 -10.87 -10.30 -1.98
C THR A 229 -11.97 -9.39 -1.45
N ALA A 230 -11.91 -8.09 -1.75
CA ALA A 230 -12.95 -7.15 -1.33
C ALA A 230 -14.32 -7.52 -1.92
N SER A 231 -14.38 -7.80 -3.23
CA SER A 231 -15.60 -8.22 -3.93
C SER A 231 -16.24 -9.46 -3.31
N ARG A 232 -15.43 -10.50 -3.03
CA ARG A 232 -15.88 -11.74 -2.42
C ARG A 232 -16.49 -11.52 -1.04
N ILE A 233 -15.83 -10.75 -0.19
CA ILE A 233 -16.29 -10.51 1.19
C ILE A 233 -17.57 -9.67 1.15
N LEU A 234 -17.60 -8.56 0.41
CA LEU A 234 -18.76 -7.68 0.29
C LEU A 234 -19.99 -8.42 -0.27
N TRP A 235 -19.81 -9.22 -1.31
CA TRP A 235 -20.88 -10.06 -1.88
C TRP A 235 -21.41 -11.10 -0.89
N ARG A 236 -20.53 -11.81 -0.20
CA ARG A 236 -20.89 -12.79 0.83
C ARG A 236 -21.70 -12.14 1.96
N ASP A 237 -21.35 -10.91 2.34
CA ASP A 237 -21.97 -10.19 3.45
C ASP A 237 -23.20 -9.36 3.00
N GLY A 238 -23.69 -9.58 1.76
CA GLY A 238 -24.99 -9.14 1.27
C GLY A 238 -25.00 -7.86 0.42
N ALA A 239 -23.84 -7.34 0.02
CA ALA A 239 -23.78 -6.29 -0.98
C ALA A 239 -24.08 -6.83 -2.39
N ILE A 240 -24.53 -5.96 -3.28
CA ILE A 240 -24.81 -6.27 -4.70
C ILE A 240 -23.62 -5.75 -5.52
N VAL A 241 -22.67 -6.63 -5.83
CA VAL A 241 -21.53 -6.25 -6.68
C VAL A 241 -22.00 -6.23 -8.13
N GLN A 242 -22.18 -5.04 -8.70
CA GLN A 242 -22.76 -4.85 -10.04
C GLN A 242 -21.70 -4.81 -11.14
N GLY A 243 -20.48 -4.37 -10.83
CA GLY A 243 -19.43 -4.24 -11.81
C GLY A 243 -18.06 -4.58 -11.24
N VAL A 244 -17.26 -5.25 -12.03
CA VAL A 244 -15.83 -5.47 -11.77
C VAL A 244 -15.03 -5.35 -13.05
N SER A 245 -13.75 -4.99 -12.93
CA SER A 245 -12.85 -4.97 -14.09
C SER A 245 -11.48 -5.53 -13.77
N ASP A 246 -10.74 -5.92 -14.80
CA ASP A 246 -9.34 -6.27 -14.74
C ASP A 246 -8.53 -5.53 -15.81
N TYR A 247 -7.31 -5.99 -16.08
CA TYR A 247 -6.43 -5.37 -17.08
C TYR A 247 -6.91 -5.48 -18.53
N LYS A 248 -7.84 -6.41 -18.83
CA LYS A 248 -8.42 -6.59 -20.18
C LYS A 248 -9.69 -5.77 -20.40
N GLY A 249 -10.42 -5.43 -19.33
CA GLY A 249 -11.68 -4.68 -19.39
C GLY A 249 -12.57 -4.95 -18.20
N GLY A 250 -13.83 -4.55 -18.30
CA GLY A 250 -14.81 -4.73 -17.23
C GLY A 250 -16.05 -5.50 -17.68
N ILE A 251 -16.82 -5.89 -16.69
CA ILE A 251 -18.14 -6.51 -16.82
C ILE A 251 -19.13 -5.82 -15.90
N TRP A 252 -20.39 -5.76 -16.34
CA TRP A 252 -21.48 -5.10 -15.63
C TRP A 252 -22.76 -5.93 -15.65
N ASN A 253 -23.45 -5.99 -14.52
CA ASN A 253 -24.80 -6.51 -14.41
C ASN A 253 -25.57 -5.72 -13.35
N SER A 254 -26.62 -4.99 -13.74
CA SER A 254 -27.42 -4.18 -12.82
C SER A 254 -28.10 -4.97 -11.70
N ARG A 255 -28.30 -6.28 -11.87
CA ARG A 255 -28.87 -7.18 -10.85
C ARG A 255 -27.80 -7.77 -9.92
N GLY A 256 -26.53 -7.52 -10.16
CA GLY A 256 -25.38 -8.05 -9.43
C GLY A 256 -24.77 -9.28 -10.10
N LEU A 257 -23.51 -9.49 -9.79
CA LEU A 257 -22.66 -10.58 -10.25
C LEU A 257 -22.58 -11.68 -9.18
N ASP A 258 -22.60 -12.94 -9.59
CA ASP A 258 -22.22 -14.05 -8.71
C ASP A 258 -20.69 -14.11 -8.63
N ILE A 259 -20.13 -13.56 -7.55
CA ILE A 259 -18.69 -13.43 -7.40
C ILE A 259 -17.98 -14.79 -7.29
N ARG A 260 -18.62 -15.81 -6.73
CA ARG A 260 -18.03 -17.15 -6.66
C ARG A 260 -17.84 -17.75 -8.06
N ARG A 261 -18.87 -17.66 -8.92
CA ARG A 261 -18.77 -18.10 -10.31
C ARG A 261 -17.80 -17.26 -11.13
N LEU A 262 -17.70 -15.96 -10.80
CA LEU A 262 -16.75 -15.07 -11.45
C LEU A 262 -15.30 -15.42 -11.10
N GLU A 263 -15.00 -15.78 -9.84
CA GLU A 263 -13.66 -16.26 -9.44
C GLU A 263 -13.28 -17.57 -10.15
N GLU A 264 -14.26 -18.46 -10.38
CA GLU A 264 -14.06 -19.68 -11.17
C GLU A 264 -13.74 -19.34 -12.64
N HIS A 265 -14.54 -18.48 -13.25
CA HIS A 265 -14.34 -18.01 -14.63
C HIS A 265 -12.97 -17.32 -14.81
N GLU A 266 -12.59 -16.42 -13.91
CA GLU A 266 -11.29 -15.71 -13.96
C GLU A 266 -10.13 -16.69 -13.86
N ARG A 267 -10.22 -17.71 -13.00
CA ARG A 267 -9.18 -18.74 -12.86
C ARG A 267 -9.02 -19.57 -14.15
N GLU A 268 -10.10 -19.85 -14.87
CA GLU A 268 -10.09 -20.66 -16.10
C GLU A 268 -9.66 -19.83 -17.33
N SER A 269 -10.17 -18.61 -17.47
CA SER A 269 -9.97 -17.74 -18.63
C SER A 269 -8.80 -16.75 -18.50
N GLY A 270 -8.35 -16.50 -17.27
CA GLY A 270 -7.35 -15.48 -16.94
C GLY A 270 -7.89 -14.04 -17.03
N SER A 271 -9.22 -13.84 -16.97
CA SER A 271 -9.85 -12.52 -17.00
C SER A 271 -11.31 -12.57 -16.55
N VAL A 272 -11.84 -11.42 -16.09
CA VAL A 272 -13.28 -11.25 -15.83
C VAL A 272 -14.09 -11.08 -17.12
N VAL A 273 -13.46 -10.66 -18.19
CA VAL A 273 -14.10 -10.38 -19.48
C VAL A 273 -14.68 -11.67 -20.07
N GLY A 274 -15.91 -11.58 -20.60
CA GLY A 274 -16.62 -12.73 -21.16
C GLY A 274 -17.38 -13.57 -20.13
N PHE A 275 -17.47 -13.13 -18.88
CA PHE A 275 -18.29 -13.82 -17.87
C PHE A 275 -19.76 -13.89 -18.30
N PRO A 276 -20.37 -15.09 -18.31
CA PRO A 276 -21.75 -15.27 -18.76
C PRO A 276 -22.76 -14.50 -17.90
N GLY A 277 -23.65 -13.77 -18.55
CA GLY A 277 -24.73 -13.01 -17.89
C GLY A 277 -24.32 -11.62 -17.40
N ALA A 278 -23.21 -11.11 -17.90
CA ALA A 278 -22.78 -9.73 -17.69
C ALA A 278 -22.47 -9.05 -19.03
N ASP A 279 -22.71 -7.77 -19.13
CA ASP A 279 -22.38 -6.93 -20.28
C ASP A 279 -20.93 -6.48 -20.20
N ALA A 280 -20.25 -6.38 -21.34
CA ALA A 280 -18.89 -5.82 -21.39
C ALA A 280 -18.93 -4.31 -21.18
N ILE A 281 -17.96 -3.78 -20.39
CA ILE A 281 -17.80 -2.36 -20.12
C ILE A 281 -16.32 -1.99 -20.15
N SER A 282 -15.97 -0.76 -20.49
CA SER A 282 -14.58 -0.31 -20.45
C SER A 282 -14.10 -0.02 -19.02
N ASN A 283 -12.78 -0.03 -18.80
CA ASN A 283 -12.15 0.35 -17.53
C ASN A 283 -12.39 1.82 -17.14
N ALA A 284 -12.66 2.68 -18.11
CA ALA A 284 -13.02 4.08 -17.86
C ALA A 284 -14.49 4.20 -17.46
N ASP A 285 -15.38 3.57 -18.22
CA ASP A 285 -16.83 3.69 -18.01
C ASP A 285 -17.31 3.01 -16.73
N ILE A 286 -16.61 1.99 -16.24
CA ILE A 286 -16.98 1.27 -15.01
C ILE A 286 -16.88 2.18 -13.78
N LEU A 287 -15.91 3.11 -13.74
CA LEU A 287 -15.77 4.07 -12.66
C LEU A 287 -16.95 5.06 -12.56
N GLU A 288 -17.62 5.28 -13.69
CA GLU A 288 -18.71 6.26 -13.81
C GLU A 288 -20.09 5.63 -13.64
N GLN A 289 -20.17 4.30 -13.40
CA GLN A 289 -21.44 3.64 -13.15
C GLN A 289 -22.07 4.07 -11.82
N PRO A 290 -23.41 4.20 -11.75
CA PRO A 290 -24.08 4.53 -10.50
C PRO A 290 -23.91 3.38 -9.51
N CYS A 291 -23.45 3.70 -8.30
CA CYS A 291 -23.32 2.74 -7.21
C CYS A 291 -23.29 3.46 -5.85
N ASP A 292 -23.54 2.73 -4.78
CA ASP A 292 -23.35 3.28 -3.43
C ASP A 292 -21.86 3.34 -3.10
N ILE A 293 -21.10 2.32 -3.50
CA ILE A 293 -19.70 2.14 -3.11
C ILE A 293 -18.84 1.86 -4.35
N LEU A 294 -17.82 2.67 -4.56
CA LEU A 294 -16.79 2.46 -5.59
C LEU A 294 -15.46 2.10 -4.94
N VAL A 295 -14.84 1.00 -5.40
CA VAL A 295 -13.55 0.52 -4.91
C VAL A 295 -12.52 0.55 -6.04
N PRO A 296 -11.76 1.63 -6.25
CA PRO A 296 -10.65 1.66 -7.19
C PRO A 296 -9.46 0.88 -6.60
N ALA A 297 -9.26 -0.36 -7.09
CA ALA A 297 -8.26 -1.30 -6.58
C ALA A 297 -7.30 -1.82 -7.68
N ALA A 298 -7.18 -1.11 -8.80
CA ALA A 298 -6.30 -1.46 -9.92
C ALA A 298 -4.93 -0.78 -9.81
N ILE A 299 -4.82 0.47 -10.29
CA ILE A 299 -3.58 1.25 -10.34
C ILE A 299 -3.84 2.70 -9.88
N GLY A 300 -2.77 3.50 -9.76
CA GLY A 300 -2.88 4.92 -9.44
C GLY A 300 -3.54 5.76 -10.53
N SER A 301 -3.97 6.97 -10.16
CA SER A 301 -4.50 8.01 -11.06
C SER A 301 -5.64 7.55 -11.97
N GLN A 302 -6.59 6.79 -11.42
CA GLN A 302 -7.78 6.34 -12.16
C GLN A 302 -8.92 7.36 -12.09
N ILE A 303 -9.10 8.01 -10.94
CA ILE A 303 -10.03 9.11 -10.75
C ILE A 303 -9.22 10.40 -10.85
N ARG A 304 -9.48 11.15 -11.92
CA ARG A 304 -8.74 12.35 -12.30
C ARG A 304 -9.69 13.54 -12.45
N GLU A 305 -9.13 14.72 -12.61
CA GLU A 305 -9.90 15.96 -12.81
C GLU A 305 -10.94 15.82 -13.94
N ASP A 306 -10.56 15.16 -15.04
CA ASP A 306 -11.39 15.02 -16.23
C ASP A 306 -12.60 14.08 -16.06
N ASN A 307 -12.58 13.15 -15.09
CA ASN A 307 -13.68 12.21 -14.85
C ASN A 307 -14.34 12.32 -13.46
N ALA A 308 -13.73 13.02 -12.52
CA ALA A 308 -14.23 13.13 -11.14
C ALA A 308 -15.66 13.70 -11.05
N SER A 309 -16.03 14.61 -11.96
CA SER A 309 -17.39 15.17 -12.04
C SER A 309 -18.45 14.13 -12.45
N ARG A 310 -18.06 13.04 -13.11
CA ARG A 310 -18.95 11.97 -13.58
C ARG A 310 -19.03 10.77 -12.62
N ILE A 311 -18.19 10.72 -11.57
CA ILE A 311 -18.30 9.68 -10.52
C ILE A 311 -19.66 9.81 -9.83
N ARG A 312 -20.38 8.70 -9.71
CA ARG A 312 -21.74 8.65 -9.15
C ARG A 312 -21.85 7.81 -7.88
N ALA A 313 -20.73 7.45 -7.29
CA ALA A 313 -20.69 6.75 -6.02
C ALA A 313 -21.00 7.70 -4.85
N HIS A 314 -21.56 7.16 -3.76
CA HIS A 314 -21.67 7.89 -2.50
C HIS A 314 -20.40 7.80 -1.66
N ILE A 315 -19.75 6.63 -1.69
CA ILE A 315 -18.50 6.34 -0.99
C ILE A 315 -17.48 5.80 -1.98
N VAL A 316 -16.27 6.36 -1.97
CA VAL A 316 -15.09 5.81 -2.67
C VAL A 316 -14.15 5.24 -1.62
N VAL A 317 -13.76 3.96 -1.75
CA VAL A 317 -12.81 3.29 -0.84
C VAL A 317 -11.56 2.91 -1.62
N GLU A 318 -10.47 3.59 -1.38
CA GLU A 318 -9.26 3.47 -2.18
C GLU A 318 -8.47 2.18 -1.87
N GLY A 319 -8.54 1.22 -2.78
CA GLY A 319 -7.78 -0.04 -2.67
C GLY A 319 -6.37 0.03 -3.25
N ALA A 320 -6.20 0.73 -4.38
CA ALA A 320 -4.89 1.01 -4.96
C ALA A 320 -4.16 2.14 -4.20
N ASN A 321 -2.87 2.34 -4.49
CA ASN A 321 -2.14 3.50 -3.99
C ASN A 321 -2.35 4.70 -4.93
N GLY A 322 -2.80 5.83 -4.38
CA GLY A 322 -3.05 7.07 -5.12
C GLY A 322 -4.02 6.91 -6.30
N PRO A 323 -5.17 6.23 -6.17
CA PRO A 323 -6.08 6.02 -7.30
C PRO A 323 -6.82 7.31 -7.67
N THR A 324 -6.92 8.27 -6.76
CA THR A 324 -7.54 9.58 -6.96
C THR A 324 -6.47 10.68 -6.94
N THR A 325 -6.44 11.53 -7.96
CA THR A 325 -5.52 12.68 -7.99
C THR A 325 -5.98 13.78 -7.01
N PRO A 326 -5.08 14.67 -6.56
CA PRO A 326 -5.46 15.77 -5.65
C PRO A 326 -6.57 16.66 -6.18
N GLU A 327 -6.57 16.95 -7.49
CA GLU A 327 -7.59 17.76 -8.16
C GLU A 327 -8.94 17.04 -8.14
N ALA A 328 -8.94 15.75 -8.44
CA ALA A 328 -10.13 14.91 -8.39
C ALA A 328 -10.69 14.79 -6.96
N ASP A 329 -9.83 14.65 -5.96
CA ASP A 329 -10.23 14.56 -4.55
C ASP A 329 -11.00 15.82 -4.11
N ALA A 330 -10.53 17.00 -4.51
CA ALA A 330 -11.22 18.27 -4.25
C ALA A 330 -12.62 18.33 -4.92
N ILE A 331 -12.74 17.81 -6.16
CA ILE A 331 -14.02 17.74 -6.87
C ILE A 331 -14.98 16.77 -6.16
N LEU A 332 -14.51 15.56 -5.79
CA LEU A 332 -15.32 14.57 -5.08
C LEU A 332 -15.82 15.15 -3.75
N HIS A 333 -14.93 15.78 -2.99
CA HIS A 333 -15.27 16.39 -1.71
C HIS A 333 -16.34 17.51 -1.88
N SER A 334 -16.17 18.39 -2.86
CA SER A 334 -17.16 19.47 -3.15
C SER A 334 -18.54 18.93 -3.51
N ARG A 335 -18.62 17.72 -4.04
CA ARG A 335 -19.86 17.01 -4.39
C ARG A 335 -20.43 16.18 -3.23
N GLY A 336 -19.82 16.21 -2.06
CA GLY A 336 -20.25 15.45 -0.88
C GLY A 336 -19.97 13.94 -0.97
N ILE A 337 -19.10 13.49 -1.89
CA ILE A 337 -18.69 12.09 -2.00
C ILE A 337 -17.65 11.83 -0.92
N MET A 338 -17.92 10.84 -0.07
CA MET A 338 -16.96 10.42 0.95
C MET A 338 -15.82 9.62 0.31
N VAL A 339 -14.57 10.05 0.50
CA VAL A 339 -13.40 9.28 0.09
C VAL A 339 -12.70 8.71 1.34
N ILE A 340 -12.64 7.38 1.44
CA ILE A 340 -11.81 6.69 2.44
C ILE A 340 -10.44 6.48 1.79
N PRO A 341 -9.40 7.22 2.23
CA PRO A 341 -8.14 7.32 1.51
C PRO A 341 -7.30 6.05 1.59
N ASP A 342 -6.47 5.84 0.60
CA ASP A 342 -5.58 4.68 0.44
C ASP A 342 -4.67 4.43 1.65
N ILE A 343 -4.12 5.49 2.25
CA ILE A 343 -3.26 5.40 3.43
C ILE A 343 -3.96 4.70 4.60
N LEU A 344 -5.28 4.79 4.68
CA LEU A 344 -6.13 4.12 5.65
C LEU A 344 -6.68 2.80 5.10
N ALA A 345 -7.36 2.83 3.96
CA ALA A 345 -8.12 1.70 3.43
C ALA A 345 -7.24 0.49 3.10
N ASN A 346 -6.11 0.71 2.43
CA ASN A 346 -5.20 -0.37 2.04
C ASN A 346 -4.11 -0.70 3.10
N GLY A 347 -4.26 -0.16 4.30
CA GLY A 347 -3.34 -0.38 5.43
C GLY A 347 -3.26 -1.83 5.93
N GLY A 348 -4.24 -2.67 5.59
CA GLY A 348 -4.26 -4.08 6.04
C GLY A 348 -3.01 -4.87 5.66
N GLY A 349 -2.44 -4.59 4.50
CA GLY A 349 -1.22 -5.24 4.05
C GLY A 349 -0.02 -4.99 4.96
N VAL A 350 0.21 -3.76 5.40
CA VAL A 350 1.32 -3.44 6.32
C VAL A 350 1.04 -3.95 7.73
N VAL A 351 -0.22 -4.01 8.16
CA VAL A 351 -0.61 -4.57 9.47
C VAL A 351 -0.26 -6.06 9.53
N VAL A 352 -0.64 -6.87 8.54
CA VAL A 352 -0.27 -8.31 8.54
C VAL A 352 1.23 -8.50 8.29
N SER A 353 1.90 -7.60 7.58
CA SER A 353 3.36 -7.59 7.52
C SER A 353 4.00 -7.38 8.91
N TYR A 354 3.39 -6.53 9.76
CA TYR A 354 3.84 -6.39 11.15
C TYR A 354 3.67 -7.70 11.93
N PHE A 355 2.54 -8.38 11.78
CA PHE A 355 2.34 -9.69 12.43
C PHE A 355 3.35 -10.73 11.95
N GLU A 356 3.63 -10.77 10.64
CA GLU A 356 4.66 -11.66 10.08
C GLU A 356 6.04 -11.40 10.69
N TRP A 357 6.42 -10.13 10.85
CA TRP A 357 7.67 -9.75 11.49
C TRP A 357 7.72 -10.22 12.96
N VAL A 358 6.66 -9.98 13.75
CA VAL A 358 6.57 -10.45 15.14
C VAL A 358 6.72 -11.97 15.22
N GLN A 359 6.01 -12.71 14.36
CA GLN A 359 6.10 -14.17 14.26
C GLN A 359 7.51 -14.61 13.88
N GLY A 360 8.14 -13.92 12.93
CA GLY A 360 9.51 -14.18 12.49
C GLY A 360 10.57 -13.95 13.57
N LEU A 361 10.38 -12.97 14.47
CA LEU A 361 11.23 -12.70 15.61
C LEU A 361 11.08 -13.78 16.72
N GLN A 362 9.85 -14.24 16.91
CA GLN A 362 9.49 -15.19 17.97
C GLN A 362 9.64 -16.65 17.55
N PHE A 363 9.74 -16.95 16.24
CA PHE A 363 9.64 -18.30 15.68
C PHE A 363 8.35 -19.03 16.11
N TYR A 364 7.26 -18.26 16.32
CA TYR A 364 5.95 -18.75 16.69
C TYR A 364 4.90 -18.20 15.72
N PHE A 365 4.21 -19.08 15.00
CA PHE A 365 3.30 -18.73 13.92
C PHE A 365 1.85 -18.82 14.37
N TRP A 366 1.13 -17.72 14.19
CA TRP A 366 -0.28 -17.59 14.60
C TRP A 366 -1.21 -18.26 13.60
N GLN A 367 -2.38 -18.67 14.12
CA GLN A 367 -3.44 -19.19 13.28
C GLN A 367 -4.09 -18.03 12.46
N GLU A 368 -4.58 -18.35 11.27
CA GLU A 368 -5.18 -17.35 10.37
C GLU A 368 -6.35 -16.58 11.03
N ALA A 369 -7.20 -17.28 11.79
CA ALA A 369 -8.32 -16.66 12.51
C ALA A 369 -7.85 -15.58 13.50
N GLU A 370 -6.73 -15.82 14.21
CA GLU A 370 -6.14 -14.85 15.11
C GLU A 370 -5.61 -13.62 14.37
N ILE A 371 -4.94 -13.84 13.25
CA ILE A 371 -4.42 -12.77 12.38
C ILE A 371 -5.58 -11.89 11.87
N ILE A 372 -6.65 -12.52 11.38
CA ILE A 372 -7.85 -11.83 10.86
C ILE A 372 -8.51 -10.99 11.96
N ALA A 373 -8.69 -11.52 13.17
CA ALA A 373 -9.30 -10.80 14.28
C ALA A 373 -8.46 -9.59 14.69
N ARG A 374 -7.14 -9.75 14.83
CA ARG A 374 -6.21 -8.65 15.16
C ARG A 374 -6.14 -7.60 14.06
N LEU A 375 -6.18 -8.02 12.78
CA LEU A 375 -6.25 -7.11 11.65
C LEU A 375 -7.51 -6.24 11.73
N GLN A 376 -8.66 -6.85 11.95
CA GLN A 376 -9.94 -6.14 12.09
C GLN A 376 -9.87 -5.10 13.21
N GLU A 377 -9.35 -5.48 14.37
CA GLU A 377 -9.20 -4.57 15.51
C GLU A 377 -8.34 -3.34 15.18
N ILE A 378 -7.17 -3.53 14.55
CA ILE A 378 -6.27 -2.43 14.20
C ILE A 378 -6.92 -1.51 13.16
N MET A 379 -7.54 -2.08 12.10
CA MET A 379 -8.20 -1.30 11.04
C MET A 379 -9.36 -0.49 11.60
N THR A 380 -10.20 -1.09 12.47
CA THR A 380 -11.29 -0.42 13.15
C THR A 380 -10.80 0.74 14.01
N ARG A 381 -9.76 0.53 14.83
CA ARG A 381 -9.19 1.60 15.66
C ARG A 381 -8.59 2.73 14.82
N ALA A 382 -7.91 2.39 13.71
CA ALA A 382 -7.36 3.40 12.82
C ALA A 382 -8.47 4.25 12.18
N PHE A 383 -9.52 3.62 11.66
CA PHE A 383 -10.66 4.34 11.11
C PHE A 383 -11.32 5.26 12.16
N THR A 384 -11.58 4.75 13.37
CA THR A 384 -12.22 5.55 14.43
C THR A 384 -11.41 6.81 14.78
N ARG A 385 -10.08 6.71 14.86
CA ARG A 385 -9.23 7.89 15.07
C ARG A 385 -9.36 8.91 13.95
N VAL A 386 -9.27 8.45 12.69
CA VAL A 386 -9.39 9.31 11.51
C VAL A 386 -10.77 9.97 11.44
N TRP A 387 -11.83 9.21 11.67
CA TRP A 387 -13.21 9.71 11.71
C TRP A 387 -13.39 10.82 12.75
N ASN A 388 -12.92 10.57 13.98
CA ASN A 388 -13.01 11.55 15.06
C ASN A 388 -12.18 12.80 14.78
N ALA A 389 -10.97 12.64 14.23
CA ALA A 389 -10.13 13.77 13.82
C ALA A 389 -10.79 14.59 12.70
N SER A 390 -11.34 13.94 11.68
CA SER A 390 -12.08 14.59 10.60
C SER A 390 -13.24 15.44 11.11
N ARG A 391 -14.04 14.89 12.03
CA ARG A 391 -15.18 15.61 12.64
C ARG A 391 -14.75 16.75 13.54
N LYS A 392 -13.72 16.55 14.33
CA LYS A 392 -13.20 17.57 15.25
C LYS A 392 -12.59 18.76 14.53
N GLU A 393 -11.79 18.49 13.49
CA GLU A 393 -11.02 19.52 12.76
C GLU A 393 -11.78 20.06 11.53
N GLY A 394 -12.96 19.49 11.20
CA GLY A 394 -13.76 19.93 10.04
C GLY A 394 -13.05 19.70 8.69
N VAL A 395 -12.34 18.59 8.54
CA VAL A 395 -11.56 18.25 7.34
C VAL A 395 -12.02 16.91 6.75
N ASP A 396 -11.66 16.66 5.49
CA ASP A 396 -11.88 15.37 4.84
C ASP A 396 -11.06 14.24 5.49
N LEU A 397 -11.42 12.97 5.20
CA LEU A 397 -10.77 11.80 5.81
C LEU A 397 -9.30 11.64 5.38
N ARG A 398 -8.91 12.09 4.17
CA ARG A 398 -7.52 12.04 3.71
C ARG A 398 -6.63 12.98 4.52
N THR A 399 -7.08 14.22 4.66
CA THR A 399 -6.39 15.21 5.50
C THR A 399 -6.31 14.74 6.94
N ALA A 400 -7.41 14.23 7.52
CA ALA A 400 -7.43 13.69 8.88
C ALA A 400 -6.48 12.49 9.06
N ALA A 401 -6.43 11.56 8.08
CA ALA A 401 -5.53 10.41 8.13
C ALA A 401 -4.05 10.83 8.12
N LEU A 402 -3.70 11.79 7.28
CA LEU A 402 -2.34 12.36 7.25
C LEU A 402 -2.01 13.09 8.55
N MET A 403 -2.94 13.90 9.09
CA MET A 403 -2.77 14.57 10.38
C MET A 403 -2.49 13.58 11.51
N GLU A 404 -3.25 12.49 11.59
CA GLU A 404 -3.03 11.46 12.62
C GLU A 404 -1.67 10.76 12.47
N GLY A 405 -1.27 10.42 11.24
CA GLY A 405 0.04 9.82 10.96
C GLY A 405 1.19 10.76 11.32
N VAL A 406 1.14 12.00 10.82
CA VAL A 406 2.18 13.02 11.04
C VAL A 406 2.28 13.41 12.51
N ARG A 407 1.15 13.67 13.19
CA ARG A 407 1.11 14.02 14.62
C ARG A 407 1.83 12.97 15.46
N ARG A 408 1.53 11.68 15.26
CA ARG A 408 2.17 10.60 16.02
C ARG A 408 3.68 10.55 15.86
N VAL A 409 4.19 10.82 14.65
CA VAL A 409 5.65 10.89 14.42
C VAL A 409 6.25 12.13 15.03
N ALA A 410 5.58 13.28 14.93
CA ALA A 410 6.00 14.54 15.55
C ALA A 410 6.09 14.40 17.08
N ASP A 411 5.08 13.85 17.74
CA ASP A 411 5.07 13.58 19.16
C ASP A 411 6.25 12.69 19.59
N ALA A 412 6.52 11.63 18.80
CA ALA A 412 7.67 10.76 19.04
C ALA A 412 9.01 11.51 18.91
N HIS A 413 9.14 12.44 17.97
CA HIS A 413 10.31 13.31 17.84
C HIS A 413 10.48 14.23 19.03
N GLN A 414 9.40 14.83 19.53
CA GLN A 414 9.42 15.70 20.71
C GLN A 414 9.86 14.92 21.97
N ILE A 415 9.28 13.72 22.20
CA ILE A 415 9.63 12.86 23.33
C ILE A 415 11.09 12.41 23.28
N ARG A 416 11.63 12.08 22.09
CA ARG A 416 13.00 11.59 21.91
C ARG A 416 14.04 12.71 21.90
N GLY A 417 13.63 13.94 21.64
CA GLY A 417 14.53 15.07 21.45
C GLY A 417 15.38 15.02 20.19
N LEU A 418 16.34 15.91 20.11
CA LEU A 418 17.36 15.95 19.06
C LEU A 418 18.71 15.52 19.64
N TYR A 419 19.37 14.56 19.01
CA TYR A 419 20.70 14.09 19.36
C TYR A 419 21.70 14.53 18.30
N PRO A 420 22.94 14.92 18.70
CA PRO A 420 23.41 15.43 20.00
C PRO A 420 22.88 16.80 20.28
#